data_d0531abcd385de087fb2c629cfa4ca76
#
_entry.id   d0531abcd385de087fb2c629cfa4ca76
#
_cell.length_a   1.000
_cell.length_b   1.000
_cell.length_c   1.000
_cell.angle_alpha   90.00
_cell.angle_beta   90.00
_cell.angle_gamma   90.00
#
_symmetry.space_group_name_H-M   'P 1'
#
loop_
_entity.id
_entity.type
_entity.pdbx_description
1 polymer ?
#
loop_
_entity_poly.entity_id
_entity_poly.type
_entity_poly.pdbx_seq_one_letter_code
_entity_poly.pdbx_strand_id
1 'polypeptide(L)'
;MLTLAMDTADARGSLALLRDGAVVACVAHDTEEDYSTWLLPATDRLAGTAGIRLSEVGLYAVCGGPGSFTGLRVGLTAVKAWSEVHNKPIAAVSRLEAIATLVAAEHSLVAAWVDAHRKQVFGGLYRREATGLRLVGEEMVIGAAGFLEWVREQAQGEAVSWASLDPEAITQEAEWAEFAARGGKVTQVSAVLAPVIGQIGVRMARENRLTDALRLDANYVRRSDAELFWKGPSGLAKIAHGTHGK
;
A
#
# COMPACT_ATOMS: atom_id res chain seq x y z
N MET A 1 5.50 -16.66 -14.85
CA MET A 1 6.37 -16.07 -13.78
C MET A 1 5.73 -16.34 -12.44
N LEU A 2 6.50 -16.89 -11.50
CA LEU A 2 6.05 -17.11 -10.12
C LEU A 2 6.30 -15.83 -9.31
N THR A 3 5.27 -15.37 -8.61
CA THR A 3 5.31 -14.14 -7.81
C THR A 3 4.93 -14.44 -6.36
N LEU A 4 5.75 -14.04 -5.40
CA LEU A 4 5.40 -14.01 -3.99
C LEU A 4 4.98 -12.58 -3.64
N ALA A 5 3.75 -12.44 -3.16
CA ALA A 5 3.18 -11.15 -2.77
C ALA A 5 2.91 -11.09 -1.26
N MET A 6 3.06 -9.92 -0.66
CA MET A 6 2.81 -9.72 0.77
C MET A 6 2.30 -8.34 1.12
N ASP A 7 1.44 -8.32 2.13
CA ASP A 7 1.03 -7.15 2.88
C ASP A 7 1.26 -7.37 4.37
N THR A 8 2.04 -6.50 4.98
CA THR A 8 2.29 -6.44 6.42
C THR A 8 2.01 -5.05 6.99
N ALA A 9 1.32 -4.21 6.22
CA ALA A 9 1.10 -2.80 6.55
C ALA A 9 0.02 -2.54 7.61
N ASP A 10 -0.71 -3.56 8.02
CA ASP A 10 -1.78 -3.53 9.03
C ASP A 10 -1.71 -4.81 9.88
N ALA A 11 -2.43 -4.86 11.01
CA ALA A 11 -2.59 -6.09 11.79
C ALA A 11 -3.22 -7.23 10.97
N ARG A 12 -4.03 -6.90 9.96
CA ARG A 12 -4.72 -7.83 9.04
C ARG A 12 -3.90 -8.04 7.77
N GLY A 13 -2.74 -8.62 7.85
CA GLY A 13 -1.88 -8.84 6.69
C GLY A 13 -2.17 -10.12 5.91
N SER A 14 -1.39 -10.35 4.86
CA SER A 14 -1.54 -11.56 4.02
C SER A 14 -0.30 -11.85 3.19
N LEU A 15 -0.18 -13.12 2.78
CA LEU A 15 0.77 -13.60 1.78
C LEU A 15 0.01 -14.28 0.64
N ALA A 16 0.51 -14.18 -0.58
CA ALA A 16 -0.02 -14.92 -1.72
C ALA A 16 1.09 -15.36 -2.68
N LEU A 17 0.91 -16.54 -3.24
CA LEU A 17 1.69 -17.02 -4.38
C LEU A 17 0.83 -16.92 -5.62
N LEU A 18 1.39 -16.34 -6.67
CA LEU A 18 0.73 -16.22 -7.96
C LEU A 18 1.61 -16.83 -9.05
N ARG A 19 0.96 -17.50 -10.02
CA ARG A 19 1.59 -17.96 -11.25
C ARG A 19 0.96 -17.21 -12.42
N ASP A 20 1.76 -16.39 -13.11
CA ASP A 20 1.32 -15.56 -14.24
C ASP A 20 0.12 -14.64 -13.92
N GLY A 21 0.03 -14.16 -12.66
CA GLY A 21 -1.05 -13.32 -12.15
C GLY A 21 -2.25 -14.07 -11.57
N ALA A 22 -2.34 -15.40 -11.75
CA ALA A 22 -3.36 -16.23 -11.10
C ALA A 22 -2.90 -16.68 -9.72
N VAL A 23 -3.76 -16.52 -8.70
CA VAL A 23 -3.47 -16.93 -7.32
C VAL A 23 -3.41 -18.46 -7.22
N VAL A 24 -2.30 -18.99 -6.74
CA VAL A 24 -2.08 -20.42 -6.50
C VAL A 24 -2.34 -20.79 -5.04
N ALA A 25 -1.89 -19.93 -4.12
CA ALA A 25 -2.08 -20.10 -2.69
C ALA A 25 -2.10 -18.73 -2.01
N CYS A 26 -2.83 -18.65 -0.90
CA CYS A 26 -2.94 -17.42 -0.11
C CYS A 26 -3.12 -17.79 1.37
N VAL A 27 -2.55 -16.98 2.26
CA VAL A 27 -2.74 -17.08 3.70
C VAL A 27 -2.93 -15.68 4.28
N ALA A 28 -3.94 -15.53 5.13
CA ALA A 28 -4.15 -14.32 5.90
C ALA A 28 -3.41 -14.41 7.25
N HIS A 29 -2.99 -13.26 7.76
CA HIS A 29 -2.55 -13.12 9.15
C HIS A 29 -3.81 -12.92 10.00
N ASP A 30 -4.22 -13.98 10.68
CA ASP A 30 -5.42 -14.07 11.52
C ASP A 30 -5.08 -14.40 12.98
N THR A 31 -3.84 -14.15 13.37
CA THR A 31 -3.30 -14.42 14.70
C THR A 31 -2.89 -13.14 15.40
N GLU A 32 -2.66 -13.22 16.72
CA GLU A 32 -2.08 -12.12 17.49
C GLU A 32 -0.53 -12.11 17.48
N GLU A 33 0.08 -13.01 16.71
CA GLU A 33 1.54 -13.06 16.57
C GLU A 33 2.08 -11.81 15.85
N ASP A 34 3.22 -11.34 16.27
CA ASP A 34 3.94 -10.30 15.54
C ASP A 34 4.42 -10.80 14.17
N TYR A 35 4.43 -9.94 13.17
CA TYR A 35 4.95 -10.28 11.85
C TYR A 35 6.38 -10.80 11.85
N SER A 36 7.21 -10.37 12.77
CA SER A 36 8.58 -10.87 12.93
C SER A 36 8.63 -12.37 13.26
N THR A 37 7.61 -12.91 13.91
CA THR A 37 7.47 -14.33 14.24
C THR A 37 6.70 -15.08 13.18
N TRP A 38 5.61 -14.49 12.66
CA TRP A 38 4.68 -15.13 11.75
C TRP A 38 5.20 -15.25 10.31
N LEU A 39 5.88 -14.20 9.77
CA LEU A 39 6.11 -14.03 8.33
C LEU A 39 6.91 -15.18 7.72
N LEU A 40 8.06 -15.53 8.31
CA LEU A 40 8.93 -16.57 7.74
C LEU A 40 8.29 -17.96 7.79
N PRO A 41 7.73 -18.44 8.92
CA PRO A 41 7.02 -19.72 8.97
C PRO A 41 5.79 -19.75 8.05
N ALA A 42 5.04 -18.66 7.92
CA ALA A 42 3.90 -18.60 7.02
C ALA A 42 4.33 -18.69 5.55
N THR A 43 5.44 -18.02 5.19
CA THR A 43 6.00 -18.08 3.84
C THR A 43 6.48 -19.50 3.52
N ASP A 44 7.16 -20.17 4.44
CA ASP A 44 7.63 -21.54 4.25
C ASP A 44 6.46 -22.53 4.08
N ARG A 45 5.44 -22.43 4.93
CA ARG A 45 4.21 -23.23 4.78
C ARG A 45 3.50 -22.97 3.46
N LEU A 46 3.38 -21.70 3.04
CA LEU A 46 2.74 -21.33 1.77
C LEU A 46 3.50 -21.92 0.58
N ALA A 47 4.83 -21.82 0.57
CA ALA A 47 5.69 -22.38 -0.46
C ALA A 47 5.60 -23.91 -0.48
N GLY A 48 5.66 -24.57 0.70
CA GLY A 48 5.53 -26.02 0.83
C GLY A 48 4.17 -26.55 0.35
N THR A 49 3.07 -25.87 0.68
CA THR A 49 1.72 -26.22 0.19
C THR A 49 1.63 -26.13 -1.33
N ALA A 50 2.30 -25.16 -1.95
CA ALA A 50 2.32 -24.99 -3.39
C ALA A 50 3.38 -25.87 -4.09
N GLY A 51 4.19 -26.64 -3.36
CA GLY A 51 5.25 -27.48 -3.90
C GLY A 51 6.38 -26.71 -4.57
N ILE A 52 6.68 -25.50 -4.11
CA ILE A 52 7.73 -24.62 -4.68
C ILE A 52 8.81 -24.30 -3.66
N ARG A 53 9.98 -23.88 -4.16
CA ARG A 53 11.05 -23.29 -3.35
C ARG A 53 11.09 -21.77 -3.56
N LEU A 54 11.46 -20.99 -2.56
CA LEU A 54 11.58 -19.52 -2.69
C LEU A 54 12.58 -19.10 -3.77
N SER A 55 13.58 -19.92 -4.07
CA SER A 55 14.53 -19.67 -5.17
C SER A 55 13.90 -19.71 -6.58
N GLU A 56 12.68 -20.29 -6.71
CA GLU A 56 11.93 -20.37 -7.96
C GLU A 56 11.05 -19.12 -8.17
N VAL A 57 10.89 -18.29 -7.13
CA VAL A 57 10.18 -17.01 -7.22
C VAL A 57 10.92 -16.09 -8.19
N GLY A 58 10.21 -15.56 -9.17
CA GLY A 58 10.75 -14.67 -10.20
C GLY A 58 10.50 -13.19 -9.90
N LEU A 59 9.56 -12.88 -9.01
CA LEU A 59 9.18 -11.52 -8.62
C LEU A 59 8.71 -11.50 -7.16
N TYR A 60 9.19 -10.54 -6.39
CA TYR A 60 8.65 -10.21 -5.07
C TYR A 60 7.76 -8.98 -5.20
N ALA A 61 6.47 -9.08 -4.82
CA ALA A 61 5.56 -7.95 -4.75
C ALA A 61 5.27 -7.64 -3.27
N VAL A 62 5.50 -6.42 -2.84
CA VAL A 62 5.35 -6.03 -1.44
C VAL A 62 4.53 -4.77 -1.29
N CYS A 63 3.66 -4.72 -0.27
CA CYS A 63 3.02 -3.49 0.13
C CYS A 63 4.09 -2.49 0.58
N GLY A 64 4.24 -1.39 -0.17
CA GLY A 64 5.17 -0.30 0.14
C GLY A 64 4.61 0.69 1.17
N GLY A 65 3.34 0.56 1.55
CA GLY A 65 2.61 1.49 2.41
C GLY A 65 1.51 2.25 1.63
N PRO A 66 0.81 3.18 2.28
CA PRO A 66 0.96 3.59 3.69
C PRO A 66 0.40 2.57 4.69
N GLY A 67 0.85 2.66 5.94
CA GLY A 67 0.38 1.78 7.01
C GLY A 67 1.27 1.78 8.25
N SER A 68 1.21 0.70 9.02
CA SER A 68 2.01 0.47 10.23
C SER A 68 3.51 0.52 9.92
N PHE A 69 4.22 1.41 10.58
CA PHE A 69 5.66 1.57 10.43
C PHE A 69 6.46 0.29 10.74
N THR A 70 6.09 -0.39 11.82
CA THR A 70 6.74 -1.64 12.22
C THR A 70 6.43 -2.76 11.23
N GLY A 71 5.16 -2.93 10.88
CA GLY A 71 4.74 -3.96 9.94
C GLY A 71 5.39 -3.79 8.56
N LEU A 72 5.38 -2.59 8.00
CA LEU A 72 6.03 -2.29 6.72
C LEU A 72 7.51 -2.67 6.73
N ARG A 73 8.24 -2.34 7.79
CA ARG A 73 9.67 -2.69 7.89
C ARG A 73 9.92 -4.18 7.89
N VAL A 74 9.08 -4.97 8.54
CA VAL A 74 9.22 -6.43 8.53
C VAL A 74 9.08 -6.98 7.11
N GLY A 75 8.02 -6.62 6.40
CA GLY A 75 7.79 -7.08 5.02
C GLY A 75 8.89 -6.62 4.06
N LEU A 76 9.22 -5.34 4.08
CA LEU A 76 10.26 -4.77 3.21
C LEU A 76 11.64 -5.38 3.48
N THR A 77 12.00 -5.62 4.74
CA THR A 77 13.29 -6.24 5.10
C THR A 77 13.36 -7.68 4.60
N ALA A 78 12.29 -8.46 4.78
CA ALA A 78 12.23 -9.84 4.27
C ALA A 78 12.37 -9.88 2.74
N VAL A 79 11.65 -9.02 2.03
CA VAL A 79 11.71 -8.95 0.56
C VAL A 79 13.09 -8.50 0.07
N LYS A 80 13.71 -7.52 0.73
CA LYS A 80 15.09 -7.10 0.42
C LYS A 80 16.05 -8.26 0.54
N ALA A 81 15.99 -9.00 1.65
CA ALA A 81 16.86 -10.16 1.88
C ALA A 81 16.67 -11.24 0.81
N TRP A 82 15.44 -11.60 0.49
CA TRP A 82 15.16 -12.61 -0.54
C TRP A 82 15.53 -12.14 -1.94
N SER A 83 15.30 -10.87 -2.27
CA SER A 83 15.69 -10.24 -3.53
C SER A 83 17.21 -10.32 -3.74
N GLU A 84 18.00 -9.98 -2.72
CA GLU A 84 19.46 -10.07 -2.75
C GLU A 84 19.94 -11.53 -2.92
N VAL A 85 19.44 -12.44 -2.07
CA VAL A 85 19.88 -13.85 -2.10
C VAL A 85 19.53 -14.53 -3.42
N HIS A 86 18.37 -14.24 -3.99
CA HIS A 86 17.89 -14.90 -5.21
C HIS A 86 18.14 -14.08 -6.47
N ASN A 87 18.68 -12.88 -6.36
CA ASN A 87 18.86 -11.92 -7.47
C ASN A 87 17.56 -11.72 -8.28
N LYS A 88 16.48 -11.34 -7.59
CA LYS A 88 15.16 -11.15 -8.18
C LYS A 88 14.65 -9.73 -7.95
N PRO A 89 13.91 -9.16 -8.92
CA PRO A 89 13.36 -7.82 -8.80
C PRO A 89 12.19 -7.74 -7.79
N ILE A 90 11.89 -6.50 -7.39
CA ILE A 90 10.83 -6.17 -6.45
C ILE A 90 9.83 -5.21 -7.10
N ALA A 91 8.55 -5.46 -6.87
CA ALA A 91 7.46 -4.52 -7.12
C ALA A 91 6.99 -3.95 -5.77
N ALA A 92 7.24 -2.67 -5.53
CA ALA A 92 6.69 -1.96 -4.37
C ALA A 92 5.32 -1.37 -4.75
N VAL A 93 4.25 -1.90 -4.17
CA VAL A 93 2.87 -1.56 -4.51
C VAL A 93 2.28 -0.68 -3.43
N SER A 94 1.60 0.41 -3.82
CA SER A 94 0.83 1.22 -2.88
C SER A 94 -0.35 0.42 -2.31
N ARG A 95 -0.53 0.50 -0.99
CA ARG A 95 -1.68 -0.11 -0.31
C ARG A 95 -3.00 0.50 -0.77
N LEU A 96 -3.03 1.81 -0.98
CA LEU A 96 -4.22 2.53 -1.43
C LEU A 96 -4.56 2.17 -2.89
N GLU A 97 -3.56 2.00 -3.76
CA GLU A 97 -3.78 1.49 -5.12
C GLU A 97 -4.37 0.07 -5.08
N ALA A 98 -3.86 -0.80 -4.21
CA ALA A 98 -4.40 -2.15 -4.03
C ALA A 98 -5.87 -2.13 -3.59
N ILE A 99 -6.23 -1.29 -2.61
CA ILE A 99 -7.61 -1.08 -2.16
C ILE A 99 -8.49 -0.55 -3.29
N ALA A 100 -8.05 0.50 -3.99
CA ALA A 100 -8.78 1.09 -5.11
C ALA A 100 -9.01 0.11 -6.28
N THR A 101 -8.09 -0.83 -6.48
CA THR A 101 -8.19 -1.85 -7.54
C THR A 101 -9.30 -2.87 -7.27
N LEU A 102 -9.66 -3.10 -6.01
CA LEU A 102 -10.69 -4.08 -5.62
C LEU A 102 -12.13 -3.59 -5.87
N VAL A 103 -12.33 -2.31 -6.19
CA VAL A 103 -13.67 -1.76 -6.44
C VAL A 103 -14.07 -1.95 -7.90
N ALA A 104 -15.33 -2.31 -8.13
CA ALA A 104 -15.92 -2.42 -9.47
C ALA A 104 -15.75 -1.11 -10.27
N ALA A 105 -15.62 -1.23 -11.58
CA ALA A 105 -15.39 -0.10 -12.48
C ALA A 105 -16.70 0.65 -12.79
N GLU A 106 -17.37 1.18 -11.77
CA GLU A 106 -18.60 1.96 -11.94
C GLU A 106 -18.33 3.39 -12.35
N HIS A 107 -17.26 4.00 -11.84
CA HIS A 107 -16.86 5.38 -12.11
C HIS A 107 -15.40 5.48 -12.52
N SER A 108 -15.06 6.58 -13.21
CA SER A 108 -13.70 6.87 -13.67
C SER A 108 -12.74 7.16 -12.52
N LEU A 109 -13.26 7.70 -11.41
CA LEU A 109 -12.48 8.04 -10.22
C LEU A 109 -12.76 7.05 -9.08
N VAL A 110 -11.71 6.73 -8.33
CA VAL A 110 -11.77 5.90 -7.12
C VAL A 110 -11.00 6.60 -6.01
N ALA A 111 -11.67 6.93 -4.91
CA ALA A 111 -11.05 7.37 -3.68
C ALA A 111 -10.86 6.17 -2.75
N ALA A 112 -9.64 5.98 -2.27
CA ALA A 112 -9.28 4.91 -1.34
C ALA A 112 -8.65 5.49 -0.08
N TRP A 113 -8.98 4.90 1.08
CA TRP A 113 -8.37 5.30 2.35
C TRP A 113 -8.26 4.14 3.33
N VAL A 114 -7.39 4.32 4.31
CA VAL A 114 -7.32 3.53 5.54
C VAL A 114 -7.18 4.45 6.74
N ASP A 115 -7.62 3.99 7.91
CA ASP A 115 -7.47 4.75 9.15
C ASP A 115 -5.97 4.96 9.45
N ALA A 116 -5.58 6.22 9.65
CA ALA A 116 -4.25 6.61 10.08
C ALA A 116 -4.20 6.94 11.57
N HIS A 117 -5.26 6.65 12.33
CA HIS A 117 -5.51 7.02 13.71
C HIS A 117 -5.56 8.54 13.95
N ARG A 118 -5.88 8.95 15.17
CA ARG A 118 -5.93 10.38 15.56
C ARG A 118 -6.86 11.22 14.68
N LYS A 119 -7.99 10.65 14.23
CA LYS A 119 -8.95 11.28 13.30
C LYS A 119 -8.34 11.66 11.95
N GLN A 120 -7.33 10.94 11.50
CA GLN A 120 -6.71 11.10 10.20
C GLN A 120 -6.88 9.85 9.38
N VAL A 121 -6.80 10.02 8.07
CA VAL A 121 -6.75 8.91 7.11
C VAL A 121 -5.50 9.02 6.24
N PHE A 122 -4.96 7.88 5.86
CA PHE A 122 -4.15 7.81 4.66
C PHE A 122 -5.11 7.71 3.50
N GLY A 123 -5.07 8.65 2.57
CA GLY A 123 -6.00 8.74 1.45
C GLY A 123 -5.30 8.97 0.12
N GLY A 124 -5.93 8.50 -0.94
CA GLY A 124 -5.52 8.70 -2.32
C GLY A 124 -6.71 8.68 -3.27
N LEU A 125 -6.62 9.44 -4.36
CA LEU A 125 -7.59 9.45 -5.45
C LEU A 125 -6.92 8.90 -6.70
N TYR A 126 -7.61 8.00 -7.38
CA TYR A 126 -7.09 7.33 -8.56
C TYR A 126 -8.05 7.50 -9.74
N ARG A 127 -7.49 7.66 -10.92
CA ARG A 127 -8.25 7.62 -12.19
C ARG A 127 -8.05 6.27 -12.85
N ARG A 128 -9.13 5.66 -13.32
CA ARG A 128 -9.08 4.42 -14.09
C ARG A 128 -8.56 4.71 -15.49
N GLU A 129 -7.61 3.92 -15.91
CA GLU A 129 -7.03 3.93 -17.24
C GLU A 129 -7.10 2.52 -17.84
N ALA A 130 -6.81 2.38 -19.13
CA ALA A 130 -6.88 1.08 -19.83
C ALA A 130 -5.98 -0.01 -19.20
N THR A 131 -4.85 0.39 -18.62
CA THR A 131 -3.85 -0.53 -18.04
C THR A 131 -3.88 -0.61 -16.53
N GLY A 132 -4.77 0.12 -15.84
CA GLY A 132 -4.86 0.11 -14.38
C GLY A 132 -5.33 1.41 -13.77
N LEU A 133 -4.76 1.77 -12.64
CA LEU A 133 -5.07 3.00 -11.93
C LEU A 133 -3.90 3.99 -12.02
N ARG A 134 -4.20 5.26 -12.24
CA ARG A 134 -3.24 6.36 -12.14
C ARG A 134 -3.60 7.24 -10.95
N LEU A 135 -2.64 7.49 -10.09
CA LEU A 135 -2.79 8.39 -8.95
C LEU A 135 -3.07 9.83 -9.43
N VAL A 136 -4.07 10.49 -8.84
CA VAL A 136 -4.39 11.90 -9.03
C VAL A 136 -3.79 12.69 -7.87
N GLY A 137 -2.81 13.52 -8.16
CA GLY A 137 -2.04 14.23 -7.12
C GLY A 137 -1.10 13.29 -6.37
N GLU A 138 -1.17 13.30 -5.05
CA GLU A 138 -0.32 12.51 -4.15
C GLU A 138 -1.15 11.74 -3.13
N GLU A 139 -0.63 10.63 -2.63
CA GLU A 139 -1.15 10.00 -1.43
C GLU A 139 -0.82 10.85 -0.22
N MET A 140 -1.78 11.01 0.70
CA MET A 140 -1.65 11.95 1.81
C MET A 140 -2.09 11.37 3.14
N VAL A 141 -1.63 11.98 4.22
CA VAL A 141 -2.20 11.82 5.56
C VAL A 141 -2.85 13.14 5.97
N ILE A 142 -4.16 13.11 6.20
CA ILE A 142 -4.97 14.32 6.46
C ILE A 142 -6.16 13.95 7.33
N GLY A 143 -6.81 14.95 7.97
CA GLY A 143 -8.09 14.75 8.65
C GLY A 143 -9.17 14.24 7.68
N ALA A 144 -10.06 13.37 8.15
CA ALA A 144 -11.08 12.75 7.32
C ALA A 144 -11.95 13.76 6.56
N ALA A 145 -12.41 14.82 7.21
CA ALA A 145 -13.15 15.92 6.58
C ALA A 145 -12.32 16.59 5.47
N GLY A 146 -11.05 16.91 5.74
CA GLY A 146 -10.16 17.52 4.74
C GLY A 146 -9.91 16.62 3.53
N PHE A 147 -9.88 15.28 3.71
CA PHE A 147 -9.80 14.35 2.60
C PHE A 147 -11.05 14.40 1.70
N LEU A 148 -12.23 14.46 2.29
CA LEU A 148 -13.50 14.61 1.55
C LEU A 148 -13.54 15.91 0.74
N GLU A 149 -13.12 17.04 1.35
CA GLU A 149 -13.04 18.32 0.65
C GLU A 149 -12.06 18.25 -0.53
N TRP A 150 -10.88 17.69 -0.31
CA TRP A 150 -9.87 17.53 -1.35
C TRP A 150 -10.39 16.66 -2.50
N VAL A 151 -11.02 15.52 -2.20
CA VAL A 151 -11.61 14.65 -3.23
C VAL A 151 -12.69 15.40 -4.03
N ARG A 152 -13.54 16.19 -3.37
CA ARG A 152 -14.56 17.02 -4.04
C ARG A 152 -13.94 18.00 -5.03
N GLU A 153 -12.86 18.67 -4.63
CA GLU A 153 -12.13 19.60 -5.49
C GLU A 153 -11.50 18.91 -6.69
N GLN A 154 -10.83 17.78 -6.46
CA GLN A 154 -10.16 17.04 -7.54
C GLN A 154 -11.15 16.37 -8.50
N ALA A 155 -12.29 15.92 -8.01
CA ALA A 155 -13.31 15.26 -8.82
C ALA A 155 -14.06 16.24 -9.75
N GLN A 156 -14.10 17.55 -9.43
CA GLN A 156 -14.74 18.58 -10.27
C GLN A 156 -16.15 18.21 -10.73
N GLY A 157 -16.91 17.53 -9.87
CA GLY A 157 -18.27 17.07 -10.17
C GLY A 157 -18.38 15.69 -10.82
N GLU A 158 -17.28 15.05 -11.19
CA GLU A 158 -17.29 13.64 -11.62
C GLU A 158 -17.74 12.73 -10.46
N ALA A 159 -18.41 11.64 -10.78
CA ALA A 159 -18.77 10.61 -9.81
C ALA A 159 -17.54 9.83 -9.36
N VAL A 160 -17.50 9.51 -8.06
CA VAL A 160 -16.37 8.84 -7.40
C VAL A 160 -16.84 7.53 -6.79
N SER A 161 -16.13 6.43 -7.07
CA SER A 161 -16.24 5.19 -6.30
C SER A 161 -15.41 5.32 -5.03
N TRP A 162 -15.88 4.74 -3.91
CA TRP A 162 -15.25 4.88 -2.61
C TRP A 162 -14.87 3.50 -2.08
N ALA A 163 -13.64 3.34 -1.60
CA ALA A 163 -13.11 2.07 -1.13
C ALA A 163 -12.33 2.22 0.18
N SER A 164 -12.57 1.32 1.13
CA SER A 164 -11.79 1.28 2.36
C SER A 164 -11.82 -0.08 3.02
N LEU A 165 -10.81 -0.35 3.84
CA LEU A 165 -10.84 -1.42 4.85
C LEU A 165 -11.64 -0.98 6.07
N ASP A 166 -11.67 0.32 6.35
CA ASP A 166 -12.21 0.96 7.55
C ASP A 166 -13.17 2.12 7.14
N PRO A 167 -14.38 1.79 6.62
CA PRO A 167 -15.33 2.80 6.13
C PRO A 167 -15.66 3.88 7.14
N GLU A 168 -15.75 3.52 8.41
CA GLU A 168 -16.20 4.38 9.52
C GLU A 168 -15.28 5.59 9.73
N ALA A 169 -14.01 5.48 9.36
CA ALA A 169 -13.05 6.58 9.51
C ALA A 169 -13.45 7.85 8.75
N ILE A 170 -14.33 7.75 7.74
CA ILE A 170 -14.82 8.87 6.94
C ILE A 170 -16.35 8.99 7.02
N THR A 171 -17.09 7.89 7.04
CA THR A 171 -18.56 7.92 6.95
C THR A 171 -19.25 8.54 8.16
N GLN A 172 -18.53 8.74 9.25
CA GLN A 172 -19.01 9.45 10.46
C GLN A 172 -18.84 10.99 10.37
N GLU A 173 -18.09 11.49 9.38
CA GLU A 173 -17.90 12.94 9.19
C GLU A 173 -19.16 13.57 8.57
N ALA A 174 -19.46 14.81 9.00
CA ALA A 174 -20.64 15.54 8.50
C ALA A 174 -20.56 15.78 6.98
N GLU A 175 -19.36 15.99 6.45
CA GLU A 175 -19.07 16.22 5.04
C GLU A 175 -19.42 15.01 4.16
N TRP A 176 -19.43 13.80 4.74
CA TRP A 176 -19.86 12.58 4.02
C TRP A 176 -21.33 12.64 3.59
N ALA A 177 -22.18 13.35 4.34
CA ALA A 177 -23.61 13.43 4.03
C ALA A 177 -23.89 13.96 2.62
N GLU A 178 -23.07 14.85 2.09
CA GLU A 178 -23.20 15.38 0.72
C GLU A 178 -22.96 14.28 -0.32
N PHE A 179 -21.92 13.49 -0.13
CA PHE A 179 -21.61 12.37 -1.05
C PHE A 179 -22.67 11.26 -0.97
N ALA A 180 -23.14 10.94 0.23
CA ALA A 180 -24.20 9.95 0.44
C ALA A 180 -25.52 10.39 -0.22
N ALA A 181 -25.88 11.66 -0.14
CA ALA A 181 -27.07 12.23 -0.77
C ALA A 181 -27.04 12.13 -2.30
N ARG A 182 -25.85 12.10 -2.90
CA ARG A 182 -25.61 11.90 -4.34
C ARG A 182 -25.47 10.42 -4.73
N GLY A 183 -25.77 9.49 -3.83
CA GLY A 183 -25.67 8.05 -4.06
C GLY A 183 -24.27 7.46 -3.77
N GLY A 184 -23.36 8.23 -3.19
CA GLY A 184 -22.04 7.74 -2.77
C GLY A 184 -22.17 6.61 -1.75
N LYS A 185 -21.53 5.48 -2.04
CA LYS A 185 -21.45 4.32 -1.14
C LYS A 185 -20.01 3.87 -1.03
N VAL A 186 -19.61 3.53 0.19
CA VAL A 186 -18.29 2.95 0.42
C VAL A 186 -18.35 1.46 0.20
N THR A 187 -17.49 0.96 -0.67
CA THR A 187 -17.21 -0.46 -0.80
C THR A 187 -16.20 -0.83 0.28
N GLN A 188 -16.63 -1.59 1.28
CA GLN A 188 -15.71 -2.21 2.21
C GLN A 188 -15.02 -3.39 1.50
N VAL A 189 -13.70 -3.31 1.39
CA VAL A 189 -12.90 -4.33 0.72
C VAL A 189 -12.27 -5.29 1.73
N SER A 190 -11.85 -6.47 1.25
CA SER A 190 -11.15 -7.45 2.06
C SER A 190 -9.77 -6.92 2.51
N ALA A 191 -9.39 -7.23 3.74
CA ALA A 191 -8.05 -6.96 4.24
C ALA A 191 -6.97 -7.90 3.67
N VAL A 192 -7.36 -8.95 2.96
CA VAL A 192 -6.42 -9.87 2.29
C VAL A 192 -5.98 -9.24 0.98
N LEU A 193 -4.95 -8.38 1.02
CA LEU A 193 -4.49 -7.59 -0.12
C LEU A 193 -3.36 -8.24 -0.92
N ALA A 194 -2.66 -9.26 -0.39
CA ALA A 194 -1.53 -9.87 -1.10
C ALA A 194 -1.89 -10.38 -2.51
N PRO A 195 -3.07 -10.97 -2.79
CA PRO A 195 -3.46 -11.34 -4.14
C PRO A 195 -3.45 -10.18 -5.13
N VAL A 196 -4.09 -9.08 -4.80
CA VAL A 196 -4.14 -7.89 -5.68
C VAL A 196 -2.79 -7.19 -5.77
N ILE A 197 -2.02 -7.14 -4.69
CA ILE A 197 -0.62 -6.64 -4.69
C ILE A 197 0.22 -7.46 -5.68
N GLY A 198 0.08 -8.79 -5.68
CA GLY A 198 0.76 -9.66 -6.64
C GLY A 198 0.36 -9.38 -8.09
N GLN A 199 -0.93 -9.17 -8.36
CA GLN A 199 -1.42 -8.84 -9.71
C GLN A 199 -0.90 -7.48 -10.20
N ILE A 200 -0.91 -6.46 -9.32
CA ILE A 200 -0.32 -5.15 -9.61
C ILE A 200 1.19 -5.29 -9.85
N GLY A 201 1.90 -6.07 -9.03
CA GLY A 201 3.32 -6.34 -9.21
C GLY A 201 3.64 -6.99 -10.56
N VAL A 202 2.84 -7.96 -11.02
CA VAL A 202 2.98 -8.56 -12.35
C VAL A 202 2.76 -7.53 -13.46
N ARG A 203 1.79 -6.62 -13.31
CA ARG A 203 1.58 -5.51 -14.23
C ARG A 203 2.78 -4.57 -14.26
N MET A 204 3.28 -4.15 -13.09
CA MET A 204 4.49 -3.31 -12.96
C MET A 204 5.71 -3.94 -13.63
N ALA A 205 5.85 -5.27 -13.56
CA ALA A 205 6.91 -6.00 -14.26
C ALA A 205 6.80 -5.86 -15.78
N ARG A 206 5.59 -5.94 -16.34
CA ARG A 206 5.35 -5.75 -17.79
C ARG A 206 5.60 -4.30 -18.23
N GLU A 207 5.44 -3.34 -17.33
CA GLU A 207 5.66 -1.91 -17.54
C GLU A 207 7.10 -1.47 -17.23
N ASN A 208 8.01 -2.40 -16.88
CA ASN A 208 9.38 -2.12 -16.43
C ASN A 208 9.48 -1.16 -15.23
N ARG A 209 8.52 -1.22 -14.32
CA ARG A 209 8.40 -0.39 -13.11
C ARG A 209 8.83 -1.16 -11.85
N LEU A 210 9.93 -1.88 -11.94
CA LEU A 210 10.48 -2.66 -10.83
C LEU A 210 11.64 -1.93 -10.16
N THR A 211 11.92 -2.31 -8.93
CA THR A 211 13.05 -1.84 -8.15
C THR A 211 13.93 -3.01 -7.69
N ASP A 212 15.05 -2.71 -7.08
CA ASP A 212 15.96 -3.65 -6.44
C ASP A 212 15.99 -3.42 -4.91
N ALA A 213 16.68 -4.29 -4.20
CA ALA A 213 16.77 -4.24 -2.74
C ALA A 213 17.44 -2.96 -2.22
N LEU A 214 18.36 -2.35 -2.96
CA LEU A 214 19.06 -1.14 -2.55
C LEU A 214 18.17 0.10 -2.66
N ARG A 215 17.34 0.16 -3.71
CA ARG A 215 16.47 1.29 -4.02
C ARG A 215 15.10 1.17 -3.39
N LEU A 216 14.70 -0.03 -2.94
CA LEU A 216 13.42 -0.21 -2.29
C LEU A 216 13.34 0.63 -1.02
N ASP A 217 12.34 1.48 -0.93
CA ASP A 217 12.01 2.24 0.28
C ASP A 217 10.50 2.18 0.55
N ALA A 218 10.13 2.46 1.79
CA ALA A 218 8.73 2.52 2.18
C ALA A 218 8.12 3.86 1.73
N ASN A 219 6.86 3.82 1.31
CA ASN A 219 6.07 5.02 1.09
C ASN A 219 5.62 5.60 2.44
N TYR A 220 6.51 6.34 3.08
CA TYR A 220 6.24 7.01 4.34
C TYR A 220 5.45 8.31 4.11
N VAL A 221 4.15 8.19 3.81
CA VAL A 221 3.24 9.34 3.70
C VAL A 221 3.19 10.15 5.02
N ARG A 222 3.35 9.47 6.17
CA ARG A 222 3.57 10.11 7.47
C ARG A 222 5.02 9.92 7.89
N ARG A 223 5.68 11.02 8.28
CA ARG A 223 6.97 10.94 8.99
C ARG A 223 6.80 10.19 10.31
N SER A 224 7.80 9.43 10.72
CA SER A 224 7.76 8.73 12.00
C SER A 224 7.58 9.72 13.16
N ASP A 225 6.92 9.30 14.24
CA ASP A 225 6.79 10.13 15.45
C ASP A 225 8.18 10.57 15.96
N ALA A 226 9.20 9.72 15.81
CA ALA A 226 10.59 10.06 16.14
C ALA A 226 11.12 11.22 15.29
N GLU A 227 10.79 11.31 14.02
CA GLU A 227 11.17 12.44 13.14
C GLU A 227 10.36 13.70 13.43
N LEU A 228 9.09 13.54 13.78
CA LEU A 228 8.22 14.67 14.13
C LEU A 228 8.62 15.30 15.47
N PHE A 229 9.07 14.50 16.45
CA PHE A 229 9.44 14.95 17.78
C PHE A 229 10.95 15.11 17.99
N TRP A 230 11.75 14.81 16.98
CA TRP A 230 13.20 15.05 17.04
C TRP A 230 13.46 16.56 17.11
N LYS A 231 13.68 17.04 18.31
CA LYS A 231 14.40 18.29 18.54
C LYS A 231 15.87 17.93 18.47
N GLY A 232 16.51 18.17 17.31
CA GLY A 232 17.93 17.89 17.12
C GLY A 232 18.76 18.31 18.32
N PRO A 233 19.96 17.74 18.52
CA PRO A 233 20.82 18.14 19.61
C PRO A 233 21.00 19.66 19.53
N SER A 234 20.64 20.36 20.62
CA SER A 234 20.83 21.78 20.78
C SER A 234 22.32 22.09 20.58
N GLY A 235 22.73 22.48 19.39
CA GLY A 235 24.13 22.86 19.15
C GLY A 235 24.70 22.67 17.75
N LEU A 236 23.96 22.16 16.75
CA LEU A 236 24.48 22.12 15.37
C LEU A 236 23.79 23.20 14.52
N ALA A 237 24.54 24.27 14.30
CA ALA A 237 24.21 25.36 13.39
C ALA A 237 23.93 24.83 11.96
N LYS A 238 22.97 25.46 11.28
CA LYS A 238 22.63 25.30 9.89
C LYS A 238 23.90 25.24 9.02
N ILE A 239 24.17 24.07 8.44
CA ILE A 239 25.09 24.02 7.31
C ILE A 239 24.28 24.52 6.10
N ALA A 240 24.53 25.80 5.77
CA ALA A 240 24.04 26.43 4.56
C ALA A 240 24.64 25.68 3.37
N HIS A 241 23.81 25.18 2.46
CA HIS A 241 24.26 24.80 1.13
C HIS A 241 24.76 26.06 0.43
N GLY A 242 26.08 26.23 0.41
CA GLY A 242 26.75 27.22 -0.37
C GLY A 242 26.59 26.88 -1.86
N THR A 243 25.96 27.77 -2.57
CA THR A 243 26.00 27.89 -4.01
C THR A 243 27.45 28.04 -4.46
N HIS A 244 27.97 27.07 -5.21
CA HIS A 244 29.17 27.30 -6.05
C HIS A 244 28.69 27.70 -7.44
N GLY A 245 28.69 29.03 -7.69
CA GLY A 245 28.86 29.58 -9.02
C GLY A 245 30.35 29.73 -9.32
N LYS A 246 30.78 29.12 -10.38
CA LYS A 246 31.61 29.63 -11.46
C LYS A 246 31.79 28.53 -12.48
#